data_0163c5fff415a6a1855b52d0613fd032
#
_entry.id   0163c5fff415a6a1855b52d0613fd032
#
_cell.length_a   1.000
_cell.length_b   1.000
_cell.length_c   1.000
_cell.angle_alpha   90.00
_cell.angle_beta   90.00
_cell.angle_gamma   90.00
#
_symmetry.space_group_name_H-M   'P 1'
#
loop_
_entity.id
_entity.type
_entity.pdbx_description
1 polymer ?
#
loop_
_entity_poly.entity_id
_entity_poly.type
_entity_poly.pdbx_seq_one_letter_code
_entity_poly.pdbx_strand_id
1 'polypeptide(L)'
;MQVALRLAAYPCEVMAASFNRDKILRMNRGRMPFTFLPMDELYARADMVVVLGGDGSILEAARRAAPRGVPVLGINLGRVGYMAELELGELDLLSRLFAVDSAGNPMWHTETRSMLGVEILTAAREVRASMYGLNDAVITNGSIARIIDIELYENGRLVTGYRADGLIVATPTGSTAYSMSAGGPVADPRVSCFCVTPICPHSLAARPLIFPDDATLEIKNICQREKMLYLTVDGRTNCELYRGETVRIVRSPLKTRLVRLRSYGFYDRLRAKMADYS
;
A
#
# COMPACT_ATOMS: atom_id res chain seq x y z
N MET A 1 19.86 14.15 2.98
CA MET A 1 20.89 14.65 3.93
C MET A 1 20.29 15.43 5.10
N GLN A 2 19.46 16.44 4.89
CA GLN A 2 18.83 17.22 5.97
C GLN A 2 18.13 16.35 7.05
N VAL A 3 17.34 15.35 6.64
CA VAL A 3 16.68 14.42 7.56
C VAL A 3 17.71 13.67 8.43
N ALA A 4 18.76 13.11 7.82
CA ALA A 4 19.78 12.36 8.56
C ALA A 4 20.56 13.24 9.55
N LEU A 5 20.90 14.48 9.17
CA LEU A 5 21.56 15.43 10.06
C LEU A 5 20.68 15.83 11.26
N ARG A 6 19.37 16.00 11.02
CA ARG A 6 18.42 16.30 12.11
C ARG A 6 18.27 15.13 13.07
N LEU A 7 18.17 13.90 12.55
CA LEU A 7 18.07 12.70 13.38
C LEU A 7 19.37 12.45 14.17
N ALA A 8 20.54 12.66 13.56
CA ALA A 8 21.83 12.48 14.21
C ALA A 8 22.09 13.45 15.38
N ALA A 9 21.27 14.47 15.56
CA ALA A 9 21.31 15.34 16.73
C ALA A 9 20.70 14.69 18.00
N TYR A 10 20.06 13.54 17.86
CA TYR A 10 19.41 12.80 18.93
C TYR A 10 20.14 11.47 19.20
N PRO A 11 19.92 10.83 20.35
CA PRO A 11 20.58 9.55 20.71
C PRO A 11 19.98 8.38 19.91
N CYS A 12 20.21 8.37 18.60
CA CYS A 12 19.79 7.28 17.70
C CYS A 12 20.89 6.97 16.68
N GLU A 13 20.96 5.70 16.26
CA GLU A 13 21.75 5.29 15.10
C GLU A 13 20.95 5.54 13.81
N VAL A 14 21.53 6.30 12.88
CA VAL A 14 20.90 6.51 11.57
C VAL A 14 21.54 5.57 10.56
N MET A 15 20.73 4.70 9.96
CA MET A 15 21.14 3.75 8.95
C MET A 15 20.61 4.13 7.58
N ALA A 16 21.33 3.81 6.52
CA ALA A 16 20.93 4.03 5.14
C ALA A 16 21.16 2.78 4.27
N ALA A 17 20.34 2.60 3.27
CA ALA A 17 20.47 1.47 2.35
C ALA A 17 21.74 1.58 1.50
N SER A 18 22.54 0.52 1.46
CA SER A 18 23.84 0.47 0.79
C SER A 18 23.80 0.76 -0.71
N PHE A 19 22.69 0.44 -1.39
CA PHE A 19 22.54 0.75 -2.82
C PHE A 19 22.51 2.26 -3.13
N ASN A 20 22.21 3.11 -2.14
CA ASN A 20 22.27 4.57 -2.26
C ASN A 20 23.64 5.16 -1.91
N ARG A 21 24.60 4.35 -1.44
CA ARG A 21 25.89 4.81 -0.92
C ARG A 21 26.61 5.74 -1.88
N ASP A 22 26.83 5.31 -3.11
CA ASP A 22 27.61 6.08 -4.09
C ASP A 22 26.92 7.38 -4.48
N LYS A 23 25.60 7.39 -4.57
CA LYS A 23 24.80 8.59 -4.83
C LYS A 23 24.94 9.58 -3.68
N ILE A 24 24.82 9.11 -2.45
CA ILE A 24 24.89 9.94 -1.25
C ILE A 24 26.32 10.50 -1.08
N LEU A 25 27.36 9.66 -1.26
CA LEU A 25 28.76 10.09 -1.14
C LEU A 25 29.14 11.14 -2.20
N ARG A 26 28.65 11.00 -3.44
CA ARG A 26 28.89 12.02 -4.48
C ARG A 26 28.27 13.37 -4.17
N MET A 27 27.10 13.37 -3.53
CA MET A 27 26.36 14.60 -3.18
C MET A 27 26.93 15.29 -1.93
N ASN A 28 27.78 14.63 -1.16
CA ASN A 28 28.19 15.12 0.15
C ASN A 28 29.65 14.80 0.43
N ARG A 29 30.49 15.85 0.47
CA ARG A 29 31.95 15.75 0.71
C ARG A 29 32.34 15.65 2.19
N GLY A 30 31.37 15.58 3.12
CA GLY A 30 31.57 15.57 4.55
C GLY A 30 31.41 14.21 5.22
N ARG A 31 31.61 14.19 6.55
CA ARG A 31 31.36 13.02 7.39
C ARG A 31 29.86 12.68 7.37
N MET A 32 29.53 11.43 7.07
CA MET A 32 28.17 10.96 7.01
C MET A 32 27.67 10.55 8.40
N PRO A 33 26.49 11.01 8.83
CA PRO A 33 25.93 10.65 10.12
C PRO A 33 25.18 9.31 10.10
N PHE A 34 25.56 8.36 9.22
CA PHE A 34 24.85 7.08 9.13
C PHE A 34 25.75 5.93 8.65
N THR A 35 25.32 4.72 9.04
CA THR A 35 25.89 3.44 8.62
C THR A 35 25.16 2.95 7.37
N PHE A 36 25.90 2.41 6.37
CA PHE A 36 25.29 1.82 5.19
C PHE A 36 25.13 0.31 5.37
N LEU A 37 23.91 -0.19 5.18
CA LEU A 37 23.57 -1.60 5.34
C LEU A 37 22.80 -2.14 4.11
N PRO A 38 22.91 -3.45 3.82
CA PRO A 38 21.97 -4.11 2.92
C PRO A 38 20.52 -3.94 3.39
N MET A 39 19.57 -3.91 2.45
CA MET A 39 18.16 -3.65 2.77
C MET A 39 17.60 -4.60 3.84
N ASP A 40 17.87 -5.90 3.72
CA ASP A 40 17.30 -6.89 4.65
C ASP A 40 17.84 -6.73 6.07
N GLU A 41 19.13 -6.39 6.21
CA GLU A 41 19.75 -6.09 7.49
C GLU A 41 19.21 -4.77 8.08
N LEU A 42 19.02 -3.75 7.22
CA LEU A 42 18.45 -2.47 7.64
C LEU A 42 17.05 -2.69 8.26
N TYR A 43 16.16 -3.42 7.58
CA TYR A 43 14.82 -3.69 8.11
C TYR A 43 14.83 -4.64 9.32
N ALA A 44 15.84 -5.49 9.45
CA ALA A 44 15.98 -6.38 10.62
C ALA A 44 16.42 -5.64 11.89
N ARG A 45 17.18 -4.54 11.75
CA ARG A 45 17.73 -3.77 12.86
C ARG A 45 16.96 -2.49 13.19
N ALA A 46 16.15 -1.99 12.25
CA ALA A 46 15.48 -0.71 12.42
C ALA A 46 14.31 -0.79 13.41
N ASP A 47 14.28 0.13 14.36
CA ASP A 47 13.10 0.39 15.21
C ASP A 47 12.04 1.22 14.46
N MET A 48 12.45 1.98 13.45
CA MET A 48 11.60 2.79 12.59
C MET A 48 12.25 2.98 11.23
N VAL A 49 11.43 2.98 10.17
CA VAL A 49 11.88 3.29 8.81
C VAL A 49 11.39 4.65 8.38
N VAL A 50 12.30 5.54 8.02
CA VAL A 50 11.99 6.85 7.44
C VAL A 50 12.10 6.77 5.92
N VAL A 51 11.00 7.03 5.23
CA VAL A 51 10.89 6.96 3.76
C VAL A 51 10.86 8.36 3.17
N LEU A 52 11.77 8.63 2.24
CA LEU A 52 11.81 9.88 1.48
C LEU A 52 11.25 9.63 0.08
N GLY A 53 10.04 10.13 -0.20
CA GLY A 53 9.36 9.92 -1.49
C GLY A 53 7.86 10.08 -1.40
N GLY A 54 7.15 9.75 -2.47
CA GLY A 54 5.68 9.72 -2.50
C GLY A 54 5.11 8.38 -2.01
N ASP A 55 3.77 8.24 -2.14
CA ASP A 55 3.01 7.06 -1.68
C ASP A 55 3.57 5.73 -2.21
N GLY A 56 4.01 5.67 -3.47
CA GLY A 56 4.63 4.46 -4.02
C GLY A 56 5.92 4.00 -3.29
N SER A 57 6.71 4.95 -2.77
CA SER A 57 7.89 4.63 -1.95
C SER A 57 7.49 4.13 -0.56
N ILE A 58 6.42 4.70 -0.01
CA ILE A 58 5.86 4.28 1.29
C ILE A 58 5.25 2.89 1.18
N LEU A 59 4.56 2.56 0.08
CA LEU A 59 4.05 1.21 -0.20
C LEU A 59 5.17 0.16 -0.18
N GLU A 60 6.28 0.42 -0.88
CA GLU A 60 7.42 -0.51 -0.90
C GLU A 60 8.03 -0.68 0.49
N ALA A 61 8.20 0.41 1.22
CA ALA A 61 8.72 0.35 2.59
C ALA A 61 7.76 -0.39 3.53
N ALA A 62 6.45 -0.15 3.43
CA ALA A 62 5.42 -0.81 4.20
C ALA A 62 5.43 -2.33 3.97
N ARG A 63 5.54 -2.76 2.71
CA ARG A 63 5.63 -4.17 2.34
C ARG A 63 6.81 -4.88 3.03
N ARG A 64 7.97 -4.23 3.13
CA ARG A 64 9.16 -4.79 3.81
C ARG A 64 9.09 -4.69 5.33
N ALA A 65 8.46 -3.64 5.83
CA ALA A 65 8.33 -3.36 7.26
C ALA A 65 7.27 -4.23 7.95
N ALA A 66 6.14 -4.49 7.25
CA ALA A 66 4.98 -5.18 7.82
C ALA A 66 5.30 -6.57 8.43
N PRO A 67 6.10 -7.47 7.78
CA PRO A 67 6.44 -8.76 8.37
C PRO A 67 7.24 -8.67 9.68
N ARG A 68 7.88 -7.53 9.93
CA ARG A 68 8.69 -7.26 11.12
C ARG A 68 8.01 -6.34 12.12
N GLY A 69 6.83 -5.83 11.79
CA GLY A 69 6.10 -4.87 12.62
C GLY A 69 6.78 -3.51 12.78
N VAL A 70 7.77 -3.18 11.93
CA VAL A 70 8.53 -1.92 12.00
C VAL A 70 7.64 -0.76 11.52
N PRO A 71 7.50 0.33 12.32
CA PRO A 71 6.73 1.49 11.90
C PRO A 71 7.43 2.28 10.80
N VAL A 72 6.63 2.90 9.93
CA VAL A 72 7.09 3.67 8.77
C VAL A 72 6.67 5.12 8.88
N LEU A 73 7.63 6.04 8.82
CA LEU A 73 7.43 7.49 8.70
C LEU A 73 7.65 7.92 7.26
N GLY A 74 6.61 8.38 6.58
CA GLY A 74 6.72 8.92 5.23
C GLY A 74 7.01 10.43 5.24
N ILE A 75 8.00 10.86 4.46
CA ILE A 75 8.30 12.27 4.20
C ILE A 75 8.17 12.50 2.69
N ASN A 76 7.21 13.33 2.31
CA ASN A 76 6.92 13.61 0.91
C ASN A 76 7.99 14.52 0.28
N LEU A 77 8.45 14.15 -0.92
CA LEU A 77 9.42 14.94 -1.70
C LEU A 77 8.80 15.69 -2.89
N GLY A 78 7.50 15.55 -3.10
CA GLY A 78 6.83 16.09 -4.28
C GLY A 78 5.37 16.40 -4.03
N ARG A 79 4.46 15.90 -4.90
CA ARG A 79 3.03 16.12 -4.75
C ARG A 79 2.50 15.45 -3.48
N VAL A 80 1.62 16.13 -2.76
CA VAL A 80 0.96 15.64 -1.55
C VAL A 80 0.38 14.23 -1.77
N GLY A 81 0.74 13.31 -0.88
CA GLY A 81 0.24 11.94 -0.84
C GLY A 81 -0.77 11.72 0.28
N TYR A 82 -1.39 10.55 0.31
CA TYR A 82 -2.33 10.17 1.39
C TYR A 82 -1.63 9.50 2.58
N MET A 83 -0.42 8.95 2.38
CA MET A 83 0.29 8.15 3.40
C MET A 83 1.40 8.91 4.10
N ALA A 84 2.06 9.85 3.42
CA ALA A 84 3.12 10.66 4.01
C ALA A 84 2.61 11.46 5.21
N GLU A 85 3.49 11.65 6.19
CA GLU A 85 3.23 12.43 7.40
C GLU A 85 3.76 13.85 7.30
N LEU A 86 4.94 14.01 6.70
CA LEU A 86 5.65 15.28 6.61
C LEU A 86 5.95 15.66 5.17
N GLU A 87 6.14 16.96 4.98
CA GLU A 87 6.75 17.57 3.80
C GLU A 87 8.14 18.10 4.13
N LEU A 88 8.93 18.46 3.09
CA LEU A 88 10.30 18.98 3.28
C LEU A 88 10.36 20.24 4.15
N GLY A 89 9.33 21.08 4.12
CA GLY A 89 9.24 22.29 4.95
C GLY A 89 8.97 22.01 6.43
N GLU A 90 8.64 20.78 6.81
CA GLU A 90 8.13 20.41 8.13
C GLU A 90 9.11 19.52 8.92
N LEU A 91 10.36 19.43 8.49
CA LEU A 91 11.36 18.54 9.09
C LEU A 91 11.67 18.87 10.57
N ASP A 92 11.32 20.03 11.06
CA ASP A 92 11.43 20.39 12.49
C ASP A 92 10.58 19.51 13.39
N LEU A 93 9.45 18.99 12.86
CA LEU A 93 8.58 18.06 13.55
C LEU A 93 9.22 16.70 13.86
N LEU A 94 10.37 16.36 13.23
CA LEU A 94 11.14 15.16 13.57
C LEU A 94 11.58 15.13 15.03
N SER A 95 11.73 16.30 15.67
CA SER A 95 12.00 16.41 17.11
C SER A 95 10.96 15.71 17.98
N ARG A 96 9.71 15.61 17.50
CA ARG A 96 8.61 14.94 18.23
C ARG A 96 8.82 13.44 18.41
N LEU A 97 9.67 12.81 17.57
CA LEU A 97 10.02 11.39 17.73
C LEU A 97 10.75 11.12 19.06
N PHE A 98 11.40 12.14 19.63
CA PHE A 98 12.21 12.07 20.84
C PHE A 98 11.61 12.88 22.01
N ALA A 99 10.48 13.51 21.80
CA ALA A 99 9.82 14.35 22.79
C ALA A 99 8.64 13.59 23.45
N VAL A 100 8.38 14.00 24.68
CA VAL A 100 7.19 13.58 25.46
C VAL A 100 6.34 14.81 25.81
N ASP A 101 5.06 14.59 26.01
CA ASP A 101 4.12 15.60 26.51
C ASP A 101 4.30 15.85 28.02
N SER A 102 3.50 16.74 28.57
CA SER A 102 3.51 17.06 30.01
C SER A 102 3.11 15.88 30.92
N ALA A 103 2.48 14.84 30.35
CA ALA A 103 2.10 13.60 31.05
C ALA A 103 3.13 12.47 30.83
N GLY A 104 4.24 12.72 30.10
CA GLY A 104 5.29 11.76 29.81
C GLY A 104 4.99 10.82 28.64
N ASN A 105 3.93 11.06 27.85
CA ASN A 105 3.62 10.24 26.67
C ASN A 105 4.40 10.70 25.45
N PRO A 106 4.82 9.79 24.55
CA PRO A 106 5.45 10.16 23.29
C PRO A 106 4.59 11.14 22.49
N MET A 107 5.22 12.16 21.89
CA MET A 107 4.53 13.13 21.03
C MET A 107 4.28 12.58 19.60
N TRP A 108 4.28 11.28 19.44
CA TRP A 108 3.94 10.57 18.22
C TRP A 108 3.16 9.29 18.53
N HIS A 109 2.45 8.79 17.53
CA HIS A 109 1.75 7.51 17.63
C HIS A 109 1.82 6.76 16.30
N THR A 110 1.35 5.52 16.29
CA THR A 110 1.21 4.75 15.05
C THR A 110 -0.24 4.59 14.68
N GLU A 111 -0.55 4.86 13.42
CA GLU A 111 -1.81 4.52 12.78
C GLU A 111 -1.66 3.17 12.09
N THR A 112 -2.47 2.20 12.51
CA THR A 112 -2.44 0.84 11.95
C THR A 112 -3.31 0.76 10.71
N ARG A 113 -2.78 0.17 9.63
CA ARG A 113 -3.46 -0.06 8.36
C ARG A 113 -3.60 -1.56 8.11
N SER A 114 -4.83 -1.99 7.75
CA SER A 114 -5.08 -3.36 7.28
C SER A 114 -4.40 -3.59 5.93
N MET A 115 -4.07 -4.85 5.65
CA MET A 115 -3.47 -5.28 4.39
C MET A 115 -4.27 -6.43 3.78
N LEU A 116 -4.17 -6.58 2.45
CA LEU A 116 -4.69 -7.73 1.72
C LEU A 116 -3.73 -8.91 1.86
N GLY A 117 -4.24 -10.10 2.11
CA GLY A 117 -3.61 -11.37 1.78
C GLY A 117 -4.19 -11.84 0.45
N VAL A 118 -3.32 -12.14 -0.51
CA VAL A 118 -3.70 -12.50 -1.89
C VAL A 118 -3.05 -13.82 -2.25
N GLU A 119 -3.85 -14.78 -2.71
CA GLU A 119 -3.36 -16.08 -3.15
C GLU A 119 -3.90 -16.39 -4.54
N ILE A 120 -3.08 -17.04 -5.36
CA ILE A 120 -3.51 -17.64 -6.62
C ILE A 120 -3.71 -19.12 -6.38
N LEU A 121 -4.93 -19.59 -6.60
CA LEU A 121 -5.30 -20.99 -6.51
C LEU A 121 -5.38 -21.59 -7.92
N THR A 122 -4.76 -22.75 -8.12
CA THR A 122 -4.90 -23.55 -9.33
C THR A 122 -6.34 -24.06 -9.48
N ALA A 123 -6.66 -24.64 -10.64
CA ALA A 123 -7.95 -25.32 -10.83
C ALA A 123 -8.19 -26.47 -9.84
N ALA A 124 -7.12 -27.09 -9.31
CA ALA A 124 -7.16 -28.09 -8.25
C ALA A 124 -7.26 -27.49 -6.85
N ARG A 125 -7.42 -26.17 -6.72
CA ARG A 125 -7.49 -25.43 -5.45
C ARG A 125 -6.19 -25.43 -4.62
N GLU A 126 -5.07 -25.72 -5.23
CA GLU A 126 -3.75 -25.62 -4.61
C GLU A 126 -3.21 -24.19 -4.69
N VAL A 127 -2.54 -23.74 -3.65
CA VAL A 127 -1.92 -22.41 -3.62
C VAL A 127 -0.66 -22.41 -4.49
N ARG A 128 -0.70 -21.66 -5.59
CA ARG A 128 0.45 -21.48 -6.51
C ARG A 128 1.34 -20.30 -6.12
N ALA A 129 0.74 -19.26 -5.59
CA ALA A 129 1.46 -18.06 -5.14
C ALA A 129 0.72 -17.40 -3.99
N SER A 130 1.48 -16.78 -3.08
CA SER A 130 0.95 -15.97 -1.98
C SER A 130 1.70 -14.64 -1.91
N MET A 131 0.96 -13.56 -1.70
CA MET A 131 1.48 -12.22 -1.57
C MET A 131 0.59 -11.37 -0.67
N TYR A 132 1.04 -10.18 -0.34
CA TYR A 132 0.25 -9.22 0.44
C TYR A 132 0.45 -7.81 -0.08
N GLY A 133 -0.58 -6.99 0.07
CA GLY A 133 -0.59 -5.60 -0.38
C GLY A 133 -1.24 -4.67 0.65
N LEU A 134 -0.83 -3.41 0.62
CA LEU A 134 -1.40 -2.36 1.46
C LEU A 134 -2.56 -1.64 0.76
N ASN A 135 -2.47 -1.43 -0.56
CA ASN A 135 -3.50 -0.73 -1.32
C ASN A 135 -4.50 -1.68 -1.97
N ASP A 136 -4.07 -2.45 -2.96
CA ASP A 136 -4.99 -3.15 -3.84
C ASP A 136 -4.39 -4.40 -4.53
N ALA A 137 -5.29 -5.26 -4.96
CA ALA A 137 -5.07 -6.32 -5.92
C ALA A 137 -5.91 -6.04 -7.17
N VAL A 138 -5.26 -5.97 -8.32
CA VAL A 138 -5.87 -5.60 -9.59
C VAL A 138 -5.76 -6.76 -10.56
N ILE A 139 -6.89 -7.20 -11.11
CA ILE A 139 -6.95 -8.23 -12.15
C ILE A 139 -7.30 -7.55 -13.46
N THR A 140 -6.45 -7.67 -14.47
CA THR A 140 -6.63 -7.06 -15.79
C THR A 140 -6.23 -8.02 -16.90
N ASN A 141 -6.58 -7.67 -18.14
CA ASN A 141 -6.02 -8.32 -19.31
C ASN A 141 -4.61 -7.80 -19.61
N GLY A 142 -3.71 -8.66 -20.06
CA GLY A 142 -2.37 -8.27 -20.51
C GLY A 142 -2.34 -7.58 -21.89
N SER A 143 -3.47 -7.52 -22.60
CA SER A 143 -3.58 -6.88 -23.90
C SER A 143 -4.49 -5.65 -23.83
N ILE A 144 -4.12 -4.60 -24.55
CA ILE A 144 -4.90 -3.35 -24.61
C ILE A 144 -6.31 -3.63 -25.15
N ALA A 145 -7.33 -3.03 -24.49
CA ALA A 145 -8.74 -3.02 -24.90
C ALA A 145 -9.37 -4.42 -25.09
N ARG A 146 -9.02 -5.38 -24.24
CA ARG A 146 -9.66 -6.69 -24.25
C ARG A 146 -10.41 -6.94 -22.94
N ILE A 147 -11.70 -7.15 -23.08
CA ILE A 147 -12.61 -7.47 -22.00
C ILE A 147 -12.24 -8.81 -21.38
N ILE A 148 -12.30 -8.87 -20.06
CA ILE A 148 -12.20 -10.09 -19.27
C ILE A 148 -13.59 -10.55 -18.81
N ASP A 149 -13.73 -11.87 -18.65
CA ASP A 149 -14.92 -12.49 -18.06
C ASP A 149 -14.48 -13.14 -16.73
N ILE A 150 -15.01 -12.65 -15.62
CA ILE A 150 -14.68 -13.12 -14.28
C ILE A 150 -15.92 -13.25 -13.42
N GLU A 151 -15.87 -14.15 -12.45
CA GLU A 151 -16.88 -14.30 -11.41
C GLU A 151 -16.31 -13.93 -10.05
N LEU A 152 -17.08 -13.15 -9.29
CA LEU A 152 -16.79 -12.79 -7.91
C LEU A 152 -17.63 -13.65 -6.97
N TYR A 153 -16.97 -14.25 -6.00
CA TYR A 153 -17.58 -15.04 -4.93
C TYR A 153 -17.23 -14.41 -3.57
N GLU A 154 -18.17 -14.49 -2.64
CA GLU A 154 -17.98 -14.20 -1.22
C GLU A 154 -18.27 -15.45 -0.42
N ASN A 155 -17.30 -15.92 0.38
CA ASN A 155 -17.44 -17.11 1.23
C ASN A 155 -18.02 -18.32 0.47
N GLY A 156 -17.56 -18.52 -0.77
CA GLY A 156 -17.99 -19.60 -1.66
C GLY A 156 -19.33 -19.39 -2.35
N ARG A 157 -20.02 -18.27 -2.12
CA ARG A 157 -21.30 -17.94 -2.80
C ARG A 157 -21.05 -16.97 -3.94
N LEU A 158 -21.60 -17.23 -5.12
CA LEU A 158 -21.54 -16.33 -6.27
C LEU A 158 -22.24 -15.00 -5.93
N VAL A 159 -21.49 -13.91 -6.05
CA VAL A 159 -22.02 -12.54 -5.92
C VAL A 159 -22.48 -12.04 -7.29
N THR A 160 -21.56 -12.03 -8.27
CA THR A 160 -21.86 -11.55 -9.62
C THR A 160 -20.77 -11.96 -10.61
N GLY A 161 -21.09 -11.89 -11.91
CA GLY A 161 -20.13 -11.95 -13.01
C GLY A 161 -19.85 -10.57 -13.57
N TYR A 162 -18.60 -10.31 -13.93
CA TYR A 162 -18.18 -9.08 -14.60
C TYR A 162 -17.64 -9.36 -16.00
N ARG A 163 -18.07 -8.53 -16.96
CA ARG A 163 -17.41 -8.29 -18.25
C ARG A 163 -16.86 -6.88 -18.22
N ALA A 164 -15.55 -6.75 -18.07
CA ALA A 164 -14.89 -5.48 -17.80
C ALA A 164 -13.45 -5.49 -18.33
N ASP A 165 -12.77 -4.36 -18.28
CA ASP A 165 -11.32 -4.29 -18.54
C ASP A 165 -10.52 -4.85 -17.37
N GLY A 166 -11.11 -4.86 -16.16
CA GLY A 166 -10.50 -5.40 -14.97
C GLY A 166 -11.39 -5.34 -13.73
N LEU A 167 -10.84 -5.80 -12.61
CA LEU A 167 -11.43 -5.71 -11.29
C LEU A 167 -10.36 -5.32 -10.27
N ILE A 168 -10.69 -4.38 -9.40
CA ILE A 168 -9.85 -3.94 -8.30
C ILE A 168 -10.49 -4.41 -6.99
N VAL A 169 -9.69 -5.01 -6.12
CA VAL A 169 -10.04 -5.23 -4.71
C VAL A 169 -9.09 -4.40 -3.87
N ALA A 170 -9.60 -3.39 -3.20
CA ALA A 170 -8.80 -2.44 -2.44
C ALA A 170 -9.09 -2.51 -0.94
N THR A 171 -8.06 -2.25 -0.13
CA THR A 171 -8.23 -1.90 1.28
C THR A 171 -8.80 -0.49 1.41
N PRO A 172 -9.23 -0.05 2.60
CA PRO A 172 -9.56 1.36 2.83
C PRO A 172 -8.41 2.31 2.50
N THR A 173 -7.15 1.91 2.74
CA THR A 173 -5.97 2.68 2.34
C THR A 173 -5.89 2.83 0.82
N GLY A 174 -6.08 1.74 0.08
CA GLY A 174 -6.08 1.72 -1.39
C GLY A 174 -7.32 2.35 -2.03
N SER A 175 -8.38 2.62 -1.26
CA SER A 175 -9.60 3.28 -1.77
C SER A 175 -9.33 4.67 -2.36
N THR A 176 -8.25 5.32 -1.95
CA THR A 176 -7.80 6.62 -2.48
C THR A 176 -6.75 6.52 -3.60
N ALA A 177 -6.41 5.29 -4.02
CA ALA A 177 -5.47 5.00 -5.10
C ALA A 177 -6.20 4.66 -6.41
N TYR A 178 -5.85 3.55 -7.06
CA TYR A 178 -6.42 3.17 -8.35
C TYR A 178 -7.94 2.91 -8.27
N SER A 179 -8.43 2.37 -7.15
CA SER A 179 -9.88 2.18 -6.93
C SER A 179 -10.68 3.49 -7.10
N MET A 180 -10.17 4.61 -6.56
CA MET A 180 -10.82 5.92 -6.71
C MET A 180 -10.87 6.35 -8.18
N SER A 181 -9.78 6.18 -8.92
CA SER A 181 -9.72 6.52 -10.36
C SER A 181 -10.67 5.67 -11.21
N ALA A 182 -10.98 4.44 -10.78
CA ALA A 182 -11.95 3.55 -11.40
C ALA A 182 -13.40 3.82 -10.94
N GLY A 183 -13.65 4.86 -10.14
CA GLY A 183 -14.99 5.22 -9.64
C GLY A 183 -15.40 4.48 -8.37
N GLY A 184 -14.46 3.87 -7.65
CA GLY A 184 -14.70 3.24 -6.35
C GLY A 184 -14.95 4.25 -5.23
N PRO A 185 -15.58 3.82 -4.12
CA PRO A 185 -15.83 4.68 -2.98
C PRO A 185 -14.53 4.98 -2.22
N VAL A 186 -14.44 6.17 -1.64
CA VAL A 186 -13.39 6.51 -0.66
C VAL A 186 -13.82 6.01 0.71
N ALA A 187 -12.99 5.16 1.33
CA ALA A 187 -13.21 4.61 2.65
C ALA A 187 -12.24 5.20 3.67
N ASP A 188 -12.75 5.54 4.87
CA ASP A 188 -11.88 5.91 6.00
C ASP A 188 -10.98 4.71 6.35
N PRO A 189 -9.66 4.91 6.51
CA PRO A 189 -8.74 3.81 6.82
C PRO A 189 -9.04 3.00 8.07
N ARG A 190 -9.89 3.51 8.95
CA ARG A 190 -10.35 2.82 10.18
C ARG A 190 -11.49 1.84 9.95
N VAL A 191 -12.13 1.88 8.77
CA VAL A 191 -13.22 0.96 8.45
C VAL A 191 -12.65 -0.41 8.08
N SER A 192 -13.22 -1.47 8.60
CA SER A 192 -12.85 -2.86 8.29
C SER A 192 -13.61 -3.34 7.06
N CYS A 193 -13.10 -3.07 5.87
CA CYS A 193 -13.77 -3.45 4.62
C CYS A 193 -12.81 -3.72 3.46
N PHE A 194 -13.33 -4.35 2.42
CA PHE A 194 -12.77 -4.39 1.07
C PHE A 194 -13.67 -3.62 0.11
N CYS A 195 -13.09 -2.77 -0.72
CA CYS A 195 -13.77 -2.09 -1.82
C CYS A 195 -13.49 -2.85 -3.12
N VAL A 196 -14.53 -3.38 -3.75
CA VAL A 196 -14.42 -4.09 -5.03
C VAL A 196 -14.96 -3.20 -6.13
N THR A 197 -14.09 -2.80 -7.06
CA THR A 197 -14.41 -1.81 -8.10
C THR A 197 -14.12 -2.39 -9.48
N PRO A 198 -15.12 -2.57 -10.35
CA PRO A 198 -14.90 -2.98 -11.74
C PRO A 198 -14.29 -1.82 -12.55
N ILE A 199 -13.36 -2.14 -13.45
CA ILE A 199 -12.72 -1.18 -14.37
C ILE A 199 -13.48 -1.22 -15.69
N CYS A 200 -14.09 -0.11 -16.11
CA CYS A 200 -14.81 0.04 -17.37
C CYS A 200 -15.75 -1.15 -17.66
N PRO A 201 -16.70 -1.48 -16.75
CA PRO A 201 -17.60 -2.62 -16.96
C PRO A 201 -18.56 -2.37 -18.12
N HIS A 202 -18.85 -3.42 -18.90
CA HIS A 202 -19.79 -3.36 -20.02
C HIS A 202 -21.25 -3.29 -19.58
N SER A 203 -21.54 -3.72 -18.36
CA SER A 203 -22.90 -3.63 -17.80
C SER A 203 -23.12 -2.28 -17.14
N LEU A 204 -24.15 -1.55 -17.56
CA LEU A 204 -24.58 -0.32 -16.90
C LEU A 204 -25.07 -0.54 -15.45
N ALA A 205 -25.42 -1.76 -15.08
CA ALA A 205 -25.85 -2.13 -13.73
C ALA A 205 -24.65 -2.43 -12.79
N ALA A 206 -23.45 -2.62 -13.32
CA ALA A 206 -22.29 -2.89 -12.48
C ALA A 206 -21.97 -1.67 -11.59
N ARG A 207 -21.78 -1.93 -10.31
CA ARG A 207 -21.45 -0.92 -9.29
C ARG A 207 -20.29 -1.42 -8.45
N PRO A 208 -19.46 -0.51 -7.91
CA PRO A 208 -18.56 -0.87 -6.83
C PRO A 208 -19.32 -1.45 -5.65
N LEU A 209 -18.74 -2.48 -5.03
CA LEU A 209 -19.30 -3.18 -3.87
C LEU A 209 -18.35 -3.03 -2.69
N ILE A 210 -18.91 -3.02 -1.49
CA ILE A 210 -18.13 -3.02 -0.23
C ILE A 210 -18.45 -4.34 0.49
N PHE A 211 -17.40 -5.03 0.93
CA PHE A 211 -17.47 -6.26 1.71
C PHE A 211 -16.81 -6.06 3.07
N PRO A 212 -17.21 -6.74 4.13
CA PRO A 212 -16.48 -6.78 5.37
C PRO A 212 -15.10 -7.43 5.13
N ASP A 213 -14.06 -7.00 5.85
CA ASP A 213 -12.68 -7.48 5.62
C ASP A 213 -12.41 -8.87 6.19
N ASP A 214 -13.36 -9.44 6.94
CA ASP A 214 -13.35 -10.84 7.38
C ASP A 214 -13.97 -11.81 6.35
N ALA A 215 -14.54 -11.29 5.26
CA ALA A 215 -14.99 -12.09 4.14
C ALA A 215 -13.81 -12.67 3.35
N THR A 216 -13.97 -13.88 2.84
CA THR A 216 -13.10 -14.45 1.81
C THR A 216 -13.69 -14.13 0.45
N LEU A 217 -12.97 -13.31 -0.33
CA LEU A 217 -13.33 -13.00 -1.71
C LEU A 217 -12.56 -13.91 -2.66
N GLU A 218 -13.25 -14.45 -3.66
CA GLU A 218 -12.61 -15.25 -4.70
C GLU A 218 -13.02 -14.71 -6.08
N ILE A 219 -12.03 -14.46 -6.92
CA ILE A 219 -12.21 -13.97 -8.28
C ILE A 219 -11.72 -15.05 -9.23
N LYS A 220 -12.63 -15.67 -9.97
CA LYS A 220 -12.35 -16.78 -10.88
C LYS A 220 -12.25 -16.28 -12.32
N ASN A 221 -11.17 -16.65 -12.99
CA ASN A 221 -11.03 -16.44 -14.43
C ASN A 221 -11.89 -17.46 -15.21
N ILE A 222 -12.96 -16.98 -15.82
CA ILE A 222 -13.90 -17.79 -16.63
C ILE A 222 -13.83 -17.47 -18.13
N CYS A 223 -12.77 -16.78 -18.58
CA CYS A 223 -12.60 -16.43 -19.99
C CYS A 223 -12.64 -17.70 -20.88
N GLN A 224 -13.47 -17.68 -21.92
CA GLN A 224 -13.69 -18.85 -22.81
C GLN A 224 -12.49 -19.14 -23.73
N ARG A 225 -11.70 -18.13 -24.08
CA ARG A 225 -10.45 -18.28 -24.87
C ARG A 225 -9.27 -18.32 -23.91
N GLU A 226 -8.13 -18.87 -24.37
CA GLU A 226 -6.86 -18.78 -23.64
C GLU A 226 -6.41 -17.31 -23.55
N LYS A 227 -7.10 -16.56 -22.70
CA LYS A 227 -6.73 -15.20 -22.34
C LYS A 227 -5.93 -15.27 -21.06
N MET A 228 -4.71 -14.78 -21.13
CA MET A 228 -3.86 -14.59 -19.98
C MET A 228 -4.31 -13.32 -19.27
N LEU A 229 -4.79 -13.46 -18.06
CA LEU A 229 -5.02 -12.33 -17.17
C LEU A 229 -3.77 -12.08 -16.32
N TYR A 230 -3.68 -10.91 -15.76
CA TYR A 230 -2.59 -10.52 -14.86
C TYR A 230 -3.16 -10.05 -13.54
N LEU A 231 -2.59 -10.55 -12.47
CA LEU A 231 -2.79 -10.07 -11.12
C LEU A 231 -1.63 -9.14 -10.76
N THR A 232 -1.94 -7.91 -10.40
CA THR A 232 -0.98 -6.92 -9.90
C THR A 232 -1.35 -6.56 -8.46
N VAL A 233 -0.38 -6.57 -7.55
CA VAL A 233 -0.57 -6.16 -6.15
C VAL A 233 0.27 -4.93 -5.86
N ASP A 234 -0.36 -3.87 -5.34
CA ASP A 234 0.26 -2.56 -5.07
C ASP A 234 1.03 -1.99 -6.28
N GLY A 235 0.55 -2.26 -7.49
CA GLY A 235 1.13 -1.75 -8.74
C GLY A 235 2.49 -2.34 -9.14
N ARG A 236 2.98 -3.40 -8.48
CA ARG A 236 4.37 -3.89 -8.71
C ARG A 236 4.49 -5.38 -9.04
N THR A 237 3.71 -6.21 -8.39
CA THR A 237 3.81 -7.66 -8.61
C THR A 237 2.87 -8.05 -9.73
N ASN A 238 3.41 -8.56 -10.83
CA ASN A 238 2.62 -9.09 -11.94
C ASN A 238 2.72 -10.61 -11.95
N CYS A 239 1.59 -11.27 -11.71
CA CYS A 239 1.45 -12.71 -11.84
C CYS A 239 0.45 -13.02 -12.94
N GLU A 240 0.79 -13.95 -13.81
CA GLU A 240 -0.14 -14.50 -14.80
C GLU A 240 -1.24 -15.27 -14.09
N LEU A 241 -2.47 -15.12 -14.55
CA LEU A 241 -3.64 -15.83 -14.05
C LEU A 241 -4.27 -16.63 -15.20
N TYR A 242 -4.11 -17.94 -15.17
CA TYR A 242 -4.59 -18.84 -16.22
C TYR A 242 -6.09 -19.12 -16.07
N ARG A 243 -6.68 -19.64 -17.15
CA ARG A 243 -8.07 -20.04 -17.16
C ARG A 243 -8.36 -21.09 -16.06
N GLY A 244 -9.44 -20.87 -15.31
CA GLY A 244 -9.84 -21.75 -14.21
C GLY A 244 -9.10 -21.51 -12.90
N GLU A 245 -8.03 -20.70 -12.90
CA GLU A 245 -7.42 -20.25 -11.66
C GLU A 245 -8.29 -19.19 -10.97
N THR A 246 -8.10 -19.10 -9.68
CA THR A 246 -8.86 -18.21 -8.80
C THR A 246 -7.91 -17.35 -7.98
N VAL A 247 -8.16 -16.06 -7.92
CA VAL A 247 -7.51 -15.16 -6.94
C VAL A 247 -8.36 -15.17 -5.69
N ARG A 248 -7.80 -15.64 -4.58
CA ARG A 248 -8.40 -15.58 -3.25
C ARG A 248 -7.84 -14.38 -2.49
N ILE A 249 -8.72 -13.55 -1.95
CA ILE A 249 -8.36 -12.36 -1.18
C ILE A 249 -9.00 -12.45 0.20
N VAL A 250 -8.16 -12.25 1.21
CA VAL A 250 -8.55 -12.26 2.62
C VAL A 250 -7.86 -11.09 3.34
N ARG A 251 -8.30 -10.78 4.55
CA ARG A 251 -7.54 -9.89 5.42
C ARG A 251 -6.20 -10.54 5.79
N SER A 252 -5.10 -9.86 5.49
CA SER A 252 -3.77 -10.31 5.90
C SER A 252 -3.63 -10.26 7.43
N PRO A 253 -2.94 -11.22 8.06
CA PRO A 253 -2.53 -11.10 9.45
C PRO A 253 -1.48 -9.97 9.64
N LEU A 254 -0.79 -9.59 8.57
CA LEU A 254 0.16 -8.48 8.59
C LEU A 254 -0.57 -7.14 8.61
N LYS A 255 0.06 -6.17 9.26
CA LYS A 255 -0.43 -4.80 9.35
C LYS A 255 0.71 -3.83 9.11
N THR A 256 0.43 -2.73 8.43
CA THR A 256 1.36 -1.61 8.32
C THR A 256 1.10 -0.62 9.44
N ARG A 257 2.17 -0.12 10.07
CA ARG A 257 2.13 0.88 11.12
C ARG A 257 2.72 2.18 10.57
N LEU A 258 1.88 3.19 10.30
CA LEU A 258 2.30 4.50 9.84
C LEU A 258 2.51 5.42 11.05
N VAL A 259 3.69 6.06 11.13
CA VAL A 259 4.00 7.02 12.20
C VAL A 259 3.27 8.32 11.95
N ARG A 260 2.68 8.87 13.02
CA ARG A 260 1.98 10.16 13.04
C ARG A 260 2.59 11.07 14.09
N LEU A 261 2.96 12.25 13.66
CA LEU A 261 3.57 13.31 14.48
C LEU A 261 2.58 14.44 14.76
N ARG A 262 1.45 14.44 14.05
CA ARG A 262 0.40 15.47 14.16
C ARG A 262 -0.95 14.81 14.43
N SER A 263 -1.88 15.60 14.94
CA SER A 263 -3.30 15.24 15.04
C SER A 263 -4.07 15.42 13.73
N TYR A 264 -3.37 15.54 12.60
CA TYR A 264 -3.94 15.75 11.27
C TYR A 264 -4.63 14.48 10.78
N GLY A 265 -5.94 14.51 10.60
CA GLY A 265 -6.75 13.34 10.29
C GLY A 265 -6.76 12.96 8.80
N PHE A 266 -7.37 11.82 8.49
CA PHE A 266 -7.56 11.34 7.12
C PHE A 266 -8.32 12.36 6.25
N TYR A 267 -9.38 12.95 6.76
CA TYR A 267 -10.21 13.91 6.00
C TYR A 267 -9.50 15.24 5.72
N ASP A 268 -8.55 15.62 6.55
CA ASP A 268 -7.75 16.82 6.31
C ASP A 268 -6.81 16.59 5.11
N ARG A 269 -6.17 15.41 5.06
CA ARG A 269 -5.36 14.99 3.90
C ARG A 269 -6.18 14.84 2.63
N LEU A 270 -7.35 14.22 2.73
CA LEU A 270 -8.27 14.06 1.61
C LEU A 270 -8.65 15.42 1.02
N ARG A 271 -9.04 16.38 1.86
CA ARG A 271 -9.43 17.73 1.45
C ARG A 271 -8.27 18.50 0.80
N ALA A 272 -7.09 18.46 1.41
CA ALA A 272 -5.89 19.08 0.84
C ALA A 272 -5.57 18.51 -0.56
N LYS A 273 -5.65 17.19 -0.70
CA LYS A 273 -5.39 16.52 -1.98
C LYS A 273 -6.43 16.83 -3.05
N MET A 274 -7.72 16.90 -2.68
CA MET A 274 -8.80 17.26 -3.63
C MET A 274 -8.71 18.71 -4.10
N ALA A 275 -8.23 19.62 -3.24
CA ALA A 275 -8.01 21.01 -3.60
C ALA A 275 -6.86 21.20 -4.62
N ASP A 276 -5.85 20.32 -4.61
CA ASP A 276 -4.74 20.34 -5.57
C ASP A 276 -5.17 19.95 -7.01
N TYR A 277 -6.35 19.36 -7.18
CA TYR A 277 -6.91 18.94 -8.48
C TYR A 277 -7.99 19.89 -9.02
N SER A 278 -8.39 20.90 -8.25
CA SER A 278 -9.32 21.96 -8.66
C SER A 278 -8.58 23.24 -9.09
#